data_77243fee47690bbdb7090bf34188e0c8
#
_entry.id   77243fee47690bbdb7090bf34188e0c8
#
_cell.length_a   1.000
_cell.length_b   1.000
_cell.length_c   1.000
_cell.angle_alpha   90.00
_cell.angle_beta   90.00
_cell.angle_gamma   90.00
#
_symmetry.space_group_name_H-M   'P 1'
#
loop_
_entity.id
_entity.type
_entity.pdbx_description
1 polymer ?
#
loop_
_entity_poly.entity_id
_entity_poly.type
_entity_poly.pdbx_seq_one_letter_code
_entity_poly.pdbx_strand_id
1 'polypeptide(L)'
;MSITSKVRQTVVLTADGNLQSLINTPTTSTATNITKINIMNIYGMATAGDAEIKIYNETGSATAKNLVFHGKWAAADNVVQEFKLPGAGIYCNEGAYVDLTNCDFCYVIGTF
;
A
#
# COMPACT_ATOMS: atom_id res chain seq x y z
N MET A 1 5.59 6.20 28.65
CA MET A 1 5.36 4.88 28.03
C MET A 1 4.95 5.07 26.60
N SER A 2 5.56 4.34 25.73
CA SER A 2 5.17 4.44 24.33
C SER A 2 4.06 3.44 24.05
N ILE A 3 3.03 3.93 23.40
CA ILE A 3 1.95 3.08 22.95
C ILE A 3 2.33 2.56 21.60
N THR A 4 2.49 1.26 21.51
CA THR A 4 2.90 0.63 20.27
C THR A 4 1.74 -0.03 19.55
N SER A 5 0.52 0.16 20.05
CA SER A 5 -0.65 -0.41 19.41
C SER A 5 -0.80 0.17 18.00
N LYS A 6 -0.89 -0.73 17.04
CA LYS A 6 -1.10 -0.36 15.66
C LYS A 6 -2.57 -0.04 15.44
N VAL A 7 -2.82 0.94 14.61
CA VAL A 7 -4.16 1.37 14.29
C VAL A 7 -4.45 0.99 12.84
N ARG A 8 -5.67 0.50 12.60
CA ARG A 8 -6.11 0.24 11.23
C ARG A 8 -6.36 1.59 10.55
N GLN A 9 -5.72 1.79 9.43
CA GLN A 9 -5.85 3.04 8.66
C GLN A 9 -6.01 2.73 7.19
N THR A 10 -6.59 3.70 6.47
CA THR A 10 -6.65 3.68 5.02
C THR A 10 -5.73 4.77 4.50
N VAL A 11 -4.80 4.38 3.65
CA VAL A 11 -3.90 5.30 2.98
C VAL A 11 -4.32 5.38 1.52
N VAL A 12 -4.47 6.61 1.01
CA VAL A 12 -4.88 6.84 -0.38
C VAL A 12 -3.67 7.31 -1.18
N LEU A 13 -3.42 6.63 -2.30
CA LEU A 13 -2.36 7.02 -3.21
C LEU A 13 -2.97 7.34 -4.58
N THR A 14 -2.50 8.43 -5.18
CA THR A 14 -2.85 8.78 -6.56
C THR A 14 -1.63 8.72 -7.46
N ALA A 15 -0.47 8.40 -6.90
CA ALA A 15 0.79 8.26 -7.61
C ALA A 15 1.67 7.29 -6.84
N ASP A 16 2.77 6.87 -7.46
CA ASP A 16 3.75 6.01 -6.79
C ASP A 16 4.27 6.68 -5.52
N GLY A 17 4.53 5.89 -4.51
CA GLY A 17 5.07 6.45 -3.28
C GLY A 17 5.21 5.44 -2.17
N ASN A 18 5.80 5.89 -1.08
CA ASN A 18 6.00 5.10 0.13
C ASN A 18 4.80 5.25 1.04
N LEU A 19 4.23 4.13 1.48
CA LEU A 19 3.12 4.17 2.43
C LEU A 19 3.51 4.86 3.73
N GLN A 20 4.71 4.61 4.21
CA GLN A 20 5.15 5.15 5.48
C GLN A 20 5.18 6.67 5.53
N SER A 21 5.32 7.34 4.38
CA SER A 21 5.28 8.80 4.34
C SER A 21 3.87 9.37 4.29
N LEU A 22 2.87 8.52 4.06
CA LEU A 22 1.47 8.92 3.99
C LEU A 22 0.67 8.47 5.20
N ILE A 23 1.25 7.64 6.05
CA ILE A 23 0.59 7.15 7.25
C ILE A 23 0.44 8.28 8.25
N ASN A 24 -0.77 8.45 8.75
CA ASN A 24 -1.07 9.46 9.72
C ASN A 24 -0.73 8.94 11.12
N THR A 25 0.27 9.55 11.76
CA THR A 25 0.68 9.13 13.09
C THR A 25 0.03 10.04 14.13
N PRO A 26 -0.53 9.47 15.19
CA PRO A 26 -1.16 10.27 16.24
C PRO A 26 -0.16 10.87 17.24
N THR A 27 1.13 10.62 17.04
CA THR A 27 2.17 11.12 17.95
C THR A 27 3.07 12.09 17.21
N THR A 28 4.05 12.63 17.93
CA THR A 28 5.04 13.51 17.32
C THR A 28 6.07 12.78 16.48
N SER A 29 6.00 11.47 16.43
CA SER A 29 6.88 10.68 15.56
C SER A 29 6.59 10.98 14.10
N THR A 30 7.64 11.07 13.33
CA THR A 30 7.49 11.29 11.90
C THR A 30 7.14 9.97 11.21
N ALA A 31 6.39 10.06 10.11
CA ALA A 31 6.02 8.88 9.35
C ALA A 31 7.23 8.11 8.82
N THR A 32 8.36 8.79 8.64
CA THR A 32 9.59 8.16 8.16
C THR A 32 10.16 7.14 9.14
N ASN A 33 9.72 7.17 10.40
CA ASN A 33 10.16 6.20 11.40
C ASN A 33 9.32 4.92 11.36
N ILE A 34 8.27 4.89 10.57
CA ILE A 34 7.41 3.71 10.46
C ILE A 34 7.94 2.83 9.36
N THR A 35 8.47 1.68 9.74
CA THR A 35 8.97 0.70 8.77
C THR A 35 8.21 -0.62 8.82
N LYS A 36 7.41 -0.84 9.87
CA LYS A 36 6.68 -2.10 10.03
C LYS A 36 5.23 -1.87 9.67
N ILE A 37 4.84 -2.38 8.52
CA ILE A 37 3.53 -2.15 7.92
C ILE A 37 2.89 -3.50 7.64
N ASN A 38 1.64 -3.66 8.04
CA ASN A 38 0.87 -4.86 7.72
C ASN A 38 -0.30 -4.47 6.83
N ILE A 39 -0.28 -4.94 5.60
CA ILE A 39 -1.29 -4.60 4.59
C ILE A 39 -2.36 -5.68 4.57
N MET A 40 -3.61 -5.29 4.72
CA MET A 40 -4.74 -6.23 4.83
C MET A 40 -5.64 -6.23 3.61
N ASN A 41 -5.91 -5.06 3.04
CA ASN A 41 -6.76 -4.93 1.86
C ASN A 41 -6.20 -3.87 0.94
N ILE A 42 -6.40 -4.08 -0.36
CA ILE A 42 -5.97 -3.12 -1.38
C ILE A 42 -7.15 -2.91 -2.32
N TYR A 43 -7.44 -1.64 -2.63
CA TYR A 43 -8.46 -1.28 -3.60
C TYR A 43 -7.83 -0.41 -4.66
N GLY A 44 -8.18 -0.61 -5.91
CA GLY A 44 -7.68 0.22 -6.99
C GLY A 44 -8.72 0.48 -8.05
N MET A 45 -8.61 1.62 -8.72
CA MET A 45 -9.48 1.97 -9.84
C MET A 45 -8.62 2.22 -11.06
N ALA A 46 -8.92 1.50 -12.14
CA ALA A 46 -8.18 1.64 -13.39
C ALA A 46 -8.61 2.90 -14.14
N THR A 47 -7.65 3.57 -14.78
CA THR A 47 -7.95 4.73 -15.64
C THR A 47 -8.18 4.30 -17.08
N ALA A 48 -7.30 3.45 -17.59
CA ALA A 48 -7.34 3.01 -18.98
C ALA A 48 -6.44 1.79 -19.14
N GLY A 49 -6.77 0.91 -20.08
CA GLY A 49 -5.93 -0.26 -20.33
C GLY A 49 -5.88 -1.19 -19.14
N ASP A 50 -4.81 -1.94 -19.06
CA ASP A 50 -4.60 -2.84 -17.92
C ASP A 50 -3.97 -2.06 -16.77
N ALA A 51 -4.60 -2.16 -15.60
CA ALA A 51 -4.11 -1.53 -14.39
C ALA A 51 -3.29 -2.51 -13.57
N GLU A 52 -2.27 -2.00 -12.88
CA GLU A 52 -1.43 -2.81 -12.02
C GLU A 52 -1.14 -2.06 -10.73
N ILE A 53 -1.09 -2.81 -9.65
CA ILE A 53 -0.59 -2.34 -8.36
C ILE A 53 0.51 -3.29 -7.94
N LYS A 54 1.70 -2.77 -7.74
CA LYS A 54 2.82 -3.54 -7.20
C LYS A 54 3.23 -2.92 -5.89
N ILE A 55 3.51 -3.77 -4.91
CA ILE A 55 3.97 -3.31 -3.60
C ILE A 55 5.29 -4.02 -3.29
N TYR A 56 6.27 -3.24 -2.89
CA TYR A 56 7.61 -3.72 -2.59
C TYR A 56 7.92 -3.50 -1.12
N ASN A 57 8.54 -4.49 -0.50
CA ASN A 57 8.99 -4.38 0.89
C ASN A 57 10.32 -3.65 0.91
N GLU A 58 10.26 -2.33 0.73
CA GLU A 58 11.45 -1.50 0.77
C GLU A 58 11.07 -0.03 0.91
N THR A 59 12.05 0.78 1.21
CA THR A 59 11.90 2.23 1.31
C THR A 59 12.52 2.86 0.07
N GLY A 60 11.76 3.70 -0.60
CA GLY A 60 12.29 4.50 -1.69
C GLY A 60 11.83 4.06 -3.05
N SER A 61 12.50 3.12 -3.66
CA SER A 61 12.24 2.80 -5.07
C SER A 61 11.86 1.36 -5.28
N ALA A 62 11.18 1.10 -6.39
CA ALA A 62 10.77 -0.25 -6.75
C ALA A 62 11.95 -1.08 -7.22
N THR A 63 12.19 -2.22 -6.57
CA THR A 63 13.13 -3.23 -7.07
C THR A 63 12.40 -4.55 -7.11
N ALA A 64 12.57 -5.28 -8.22
CA ALA A 64 11.80 -6.49 -8.46
C ALA A 64 12.02 -7.57 -7.41
N LYS A 65 13.18 -7.62 -6.80
CA LYS A 65 13.50 -8.66 -5.83
C LYS A 65 12.76 -8.53 -4.51
N ASN A 66 12.23 -7.35 -4.22
CA ASN A 66 11.51 -7.10 -2.97
C ASN A 66 9.99 -7.04 -3.17
N LEU A 67 9.51 -7.48 -4.30
CA LEU A 67 8.09 -7.49 -4.62
C LEU A 67 7.34 -8.43 -3.69
N VAL A 68 6.30 -7.92 -3.02
CA VAL A 68 5.47 -8.70 -2.09
C VAL A 68 4.02 -8.81 -2.55
N PHE A 69 3.58 -7.94 -3.45
CA PHE A 69 2.22 -7.98 -3.98
C PHE A 69 2.21 -7.49 -5.42
N HIS A 70 1.43 -8.15 -6.26
CA HIS A 70 1.23 -7.73 -7.63
C HIS A 70 -0.21 -8.05 -8.04
N GLY A 71 -1.01 -7.01 -8.25
CA GLY A 71 -2.39 -7.14 -8.73
C GLY A 71 -2.53 -6.54 -10.11
N LYS A 72 -3.26 -7.21 -10.98
CA LYS A 72 -3.56 -6.74 -12.34
C LYS A 72 -5.04 -6.92 -12.63
N TRP A 73 -5.63 -5.98 -13.35
CA TRP A 73 -7.01 -6.12 -13.83
C TRP A 73 -7.24 -5.20 -15.01
N ALA A 74 -8.31 -5.48 -15.76
CA ALA A 74 -8.63 -4.73 -16.98
C ALA A 74 -9.52 -3.53 -16.67
N ALA A 75 -9.25 -2.40 -17.30
CA ALA A 75 -10.05 -1.18 -17.14
C ALA A 75 -11.48 -1.35 -17.63
N ALA A 76 -11.73 -2.35 -18.49
CA ALA A 76 -13.06 -2.58 -19.06
C ALA A 76 -14.13 -2.82 -18.01
N ASP A 77 -13.73 -3.26 -16.81
CA ASP A 77 -14.68 -3.53 -15.74
C ASP A 77 -15.22 -2.26 -15.10
N ASN A 78 -14.49 -1.17 -15.21
CA ASN A 78 -14.90 0.17 -14.77
C ASN A 78 -15.44 0.20 -13.34
N VAL A 79 -14.89 -0.66 -12.48
CA VAL A 79 -15.25 -0.77 -11.09
C VAL A 79 -13.97 -0.76 -10.26
N VAL A 80 -14.13 -0.48 -8.97
CA VAL A 80 -13.02 -0.58 -8.05
C VAL A 80 -12.72 -2.05 -7.81
N GLN A 81 -11.47 -2.43 -8.05
CA GLN A 81 -11.03 -3.80 -7.82
C GLN A 81 -10.53 -3.93 -6.39
N GLU A 82 -11.05 -4.94 -5.69
CA GLU A 82 -10.62 -5.21 -4.33
C GLU A 82 -9.70 -6.43 -4.31
N PHE A 83 -8.61 -6.34 -3.56
CA PHE A 83 -7.71 -7.45 -3.29
C PHE A 83 -7.69 -7.72 -1.80
N LYS A 84 -8.39 -8.76 -1.38
CA LYS A 84 -8.36 -9.22 0.01
C LYS A 84 -7.15 -10.12 0.19
N LEU A 85 -6.31 -9.78 1.16
CA LEU A 85 -5.13 -10.57 1.42
C LEU A 85 -5.45 -11.61 2.49
N PRO A 86 -5.01 -12.86 2.29
CA PRO A 86 -5.35 -13.94 3.22
C PRO A 86 -4.66 -13.81 4.56
N GLY A 87 -5.25 -14.40 5.58
CA GLY A 87 -4.66 -14.47 6.91
C GLY A 87 -4.47 -13.10 7.52
N ALA A 88 -3.27 -12.84 8.02
CA ALA A 88 -2.93 -11.57 8.67
C ALA A 88 -2.49 -10.50 7.66
N GLY A 89 -2.58 -10.77 6.36
CA GLY A 89 -2.17 -9.83 5.33
C GLY A 89 -0.70 -9.97 4.97
N ILE A 90 -0.15 -8.91 4.39
CA ILE A 90 1.25 -8.88 3.98
C ILE A 90 2.02 -7.98 4.94
N TYR A 91 3.06 -8.53 5.54
CA TYR A 91 3.90 -7.78 6.46
C TYR A 91 5.14 -7.26 5.74
N CYS A 92 5.33 -5.94 5.80
CA CYS A 92 6.51 -5.28 5.25
C CYS A 92 7.32 -4.69 6.40
N ASN A 93 8.51 -5.23 6.62
CA ASN A 93 9.36 -4.80 7.73
C ASN A 93 10.34 -3.69 7.34
N GLU A 94 10.46 -3.41 6.05
CA GLU A 94 11.34 -2.34 5.54
C GLU A 94 10.56 -1.14 5.01
N GLY A 95 9.24 -1.14 5.21
CA GLY A 95 8.37 -0.15 4.61
C GLY A 95 7.65 -0.74 3.42
N ALA A 96 6.84 0.06 2.77
CA ALA A 96 6.09 -0.39 1.59
C ALA A 96 6.12 0.69 0.52
N TYR A 97 6.72 0.38 -0.60
CA TYR A 97 6.71 1.24 -1.77
C TYR A 97 5.64 0.74 -2.73
N VAL A 98 4.74 1.61 -3.13
CA VAL A 98 3.62 1.28 -4.03
C VAL A 98 3.90 1.85 -5.41
N ASP A 99 3.84 0.98 -6.41
CA ASP A 99 4.04 1.33 -7.82
C ASP A 99 2.72 1.11 -8.55
N LEU A 100 2.16 2.19 -9.09
CA LEU A 100 0.86 2.19 -9.75
C LEU A 100 1.02 2.33 -11.25
N THR A 101 0.30 1.51 -12.01
CA THR A 101 0.25 1.60 -13.46
C THR A 101 -1.21 1.70 -13.89
N ASN A 102 -1.56 2.76 -14.60
CA ASN A 102 -2.93 2.99 -15.10
C ASN A 102 -3.99 2.96 -13.99
N CYS A 103 -3.62 3.46 -12.82
CA CYS A 103 -4.54 3.55 -11.68
C CYS A 103 -4.85 5.01 -11.39
N ASP A 104 -6.14 5.32 -11.26
CA ASP A 104 -6.58 6.64 -10.84
C ASP A 104 -6.33 6.84 -9.34
N PHE A 105 -6.59 5.80 -8.57
CA PHE A 105 -6.28 5.82 -7.15
C PHE A 105 -6.06 4.40 -6.64
N CYS A 106 -5.43 4.32 -5.49
CA CYS A 106 -5.22 3.08 -4.77
C CYS A 106 -5.46 3.34 -3.29
N TYR A 107 -6.29 2.52 -2.67
CA TYR A 107 -6.51 2.58 -1.22
C TYR A 107 -5.82 1.37 -0.62
N VAL A 108 -4.99 1.61 0.37
CA VAL A 108 -4.32 0.53 1.11
C VAL A 108 -4.80 0.58 2.54
N ILE A 109 -5.42 -0.50 2.99
CA ILE A 109 -5.92 -0.62 4.35
C ILE A 109 -5.00 -1.57 5.09
N GLY A 110 -4.51 -1.13 6.22
CA GLY A 110 -3.62 -1.95 7.01
C GLY A 110 -3.51 -1.47 8.44
N THR A 111 -2.64 -2.12 9.18
CA THR A 111 -2.30 -1.70 10.53
C THR A 111 -0.86 -1.18 10.53
N PHE A 112 -0.70 0.01 11.06
CA PHE A 112 0.57 0.74 10.97
C PHE A 112 1.01 1.28 12.30
#